data_4b77e6d5b6d0bbf09f183438dcb6789a
#
_entry.id   4b77e6d5b6d0bbf09f183438dcb6789a
#
_cell.length_a   1.000
_cell.length_b   1.000
_cell.length_c   1.000
_cell.angle_alpha   90.00
_cell.angle_beta   90.00
_cell.angle_gamma   90.00
#
_symmetry.space_group_name_H-M   'P 1'
#
loop_
_entity.id
_entity.type
_entity.pdbx_description
1 polymer ?
#
loop_
_entity_poly.entity_id
_entity_poly.type
_entity_poly.pdbx_seq_one_letter_code
_entity_poly.pdbx_strand_id
1 'polypeptide(L)'
;MEGFTIEGWDDFVENFSKFVDKWADKKKILLQRMANIYHGEVIPHVPVDTSRLVDSITIFGEGIPHDFVEVGTNVEYALYVNDGHVQHKRFLPADKLSVGGKAKYLKNRSQKGIMLKESYVNGYFFMEKGMQDAKPRLNRLVESFLQQIGREIEGGSL
;
A
#
# COMPACT_ATOMS: atom_id res chain seq x y z
N MET A 1 -51.80 30.69 2.29
CA MET A 1 -50.80 29.77 1.67
C MET A 1 -50.40 28.78 2.75
N GLU A 2 -50.87 27.55 2.62
CA GLU A 2 -50.44 26.48 3.54
C GLU A 2 -48.99 26.15 3.19
N GLY A 3 -48.08 26.40 4.16
CA GLY A 3 -46.68 26.08 4.00
C GLY A 3 -46.50 24.54 4.02
N PHE A 4 -45.81 24.00 3.06
CA PHE A 4 -45.40 22.59 3.04
C PHE A 4 -44.30 22.41 4.09
N THR A 5 -44.56 21.60 5.11
CA THR A 5 -43.59 21.27 6.16
C THR A 5 -43.17 19.81 6.02
N ILE A 6 -41.89 19.56 5.90
CA ILE A 6 -41.34 18.18 5.88
C ILE A 6 -40.96 17.85 7.33
N GLU A 7 -41.61 16.83 7.88
CA GLU A 7 -41.28 16.32 9.22
C GLU A 7 -39.84 15.76 9.22
N GLY A 8 -39.02 16.12 10.23
CA GLY A 8 -37.64 15.69 10.37
C GLY A 8 -36.61 16.48 9.52
N TRP A 9 -37.05 17.53 8.79
CA TRP A 9 -36.12 18.32 7.96
C TRP A 9 -35.08 19.06 8.79
N ASP A 10 -35.47 19.65 9.90
CA ASP A 10 -34.59 20.41 10.78
C ASP A 10 -33.52 19.48 11.42
N ASP A 11 -33.95 18.32 11.87
CA ASP A 11 -33.03 17.29 12.41
C ASP A 11 -32.04 16.81 11.35
N PHE A 12 -32.50 16.60 10.14
CA PHE A 12 -31.62 16.22 9.01
C PHE A 12 -30.59 17.32 8.73
N VAL A 13 -30.98 18.59 8.66
CA VAL A 13 -30.08 19.72 8.40
C VAL A 13 -29.05 19.85 9.52
N GLU A 14 -29.46 19.71 10.77
CA GLU A 14 -28.54 19.75 11.92
C GLU A 14 -27.53 18.60 11.88
N ASN A 15 -27.97 17.39 11.64
CA ASN A 15 -27.11 16.21 11.56
C ASN A 15 -26.15 16.30 10.37
N PHE A 16 -26.63 16.78 9.23
CA PHE A 16 -25.80 17.00 8.05
C PHE A 16 -24.74 18.06 8.30
N SER A 17 -25.06 19.16 8.97
CA SER A 17 -24.09 20.18 9.35
C SER A 17 -22.99 19.61 10.26
N LYS A 18 -23.37 18.86 11.30
CA LYS A 18 -22.42 18.16 12.19
C LYS A 18 -21.53 17.17 11.44
N PHE A 19 -22.08 16.48 10.44
CA PHE A 19 -21.33 15.59 9.59
C PHE A 19 -20.28 16.34 8.75
N VAL A 20 -20.67 17.46 8.12
CA VAL A 20 -19.76 18.28 7.32
C VAL A 20 -18.57 18.78 8.15
N ASP A 21 -18.82 19.23 9.38
CA ASP A 21 -17.77 19.69 10.29
C ASP A 21 -16.74 18.59 10.62
N LYS A 22 -17.19 17.34 10.71
CA LYS A 22 -16.34 16.17 11.03
C LYS A 22 -15.78 15.46 9.79
N TRP A 23 -16.17 15.89 8.60
CA TRP A 23 -15.84 15.17 7.36
C TRP A 23 -14.34 15.01 7.12
N ALA A 24 -13.56 16.07 7.35
CA ALA A 24 -12.11 16.06 7.16
C ALA A 24 -11.42 14.99 8.04
N ASP A 25 -11.83 14.90 9.32
CA ASP A 25 -11.27 13.90 10.24
C ASP A 25 -11.70 12.48 9.88
N LYS A 26 -12.96 12.27 9.50
CA LYS A 26 -13.47 10.96 9.06
C LYS A 26 -12.74 10.47 7.81
N LYS A 27 -12.55 11.35 6.84
CA LYS A 27 -11.81 11.06 5.61
C LYS A 27 -10.36 10.70 5.91
N LYS A 28 -9.68 11.43 6.78
CA LYS A 28 -8.32 11.12 7.23
C LYS A 28 -8.24 9.72 7.84
N ILE A 29 -9.15 9.38 8.73
CA ILE A 29 -9.21 8.05 9.36
C ILE A 29 -9.44 6.96 8.31
N LEU A 30 -10.35 7.18 7.36
CA LEU A 30 -10.62 6.23 6.28
C LEU A 30 -9.37 5.97 5.44
N LEU A 31 -8.70 7.03 4.95
CA LEU A 31 -7.48 6.93 4.15
C LEU A 31 -6.39 6.17 4.89
N GLN A 32 -6.20 6.45 6.18
CA GLN A 32 -5.19 5.78 6.99
C GLN A 32 -5.50 4.28 7.20
N ARG A 33 -6.77 3.92 7.39
CA ARG A 33 -7.20 2.52 7.46
C ARG A 33 -7.00 1.79 6.12
N MET A 34 -7.32 2.45 5.00
CA MET A 34 -7.09 1.89 3.66
C MET A 34 -5.60 1.63 3.42
N ALA A 35 -4.73 2.59 3.76
CA ALA A 35 -3.28 2.43 3.65
C ALA A 35 -2.75 1.28 4.49
N ASN A 36 -3.21 1.15 5.74
CA ASN A 36 -2.81 0.05 6.63
C ASN A 36 -3.23 -1.32 6.08
N ILE A 37 -4.43 -1.44 5.52
CA ILE A 37 -4.89 -2.68 4.87
C ILE A 37 -3.98 -3.01 3.70
N TYR A 38 -3.75 -2.06 2.79
CA TYR A 38 -2.94 -2.29 1.61
C TYR A 38 -1.49 -2.62 1.99
N HIS A 39 -0.87 -1.87 2.88
CA HIS A 39 0.47 -2.15 3.40
C HIS A 39 0.57 -3.57 3.97
N GLY A 40 -0.39 -3.97 4.81
CA GLY A 40 -0.40 -5.31 5.41
C GLY A 40 -0.50 -6.45 4.39
N GLU A 41 -1.21 -6.23 3.28
CA GLU A 41 -1.33 -7.23 2.21
C GLU A 41 -0.15 -7.22 1.23
N VAL A 42 0.60 -6.12 1.10
CA VAL A 42 1.80 -6.06 0.26
C VAL A 42 2.97 -6.82 0.90
N ILE A 43 3.18 -6.67 2.19
CA ILE A 43 4.33 -7.24 2.92
C ILE A 43 4.55 -8.74 2.67
N PRO A 44 3.53 -9.63 2.70
CA PRO A 44 3.72 -11.06 2.46
C PRO A 44 4.24 -11.42 1.05
N HIS A 45 4.04 -10.54 0.07
CA HIS A 45 4.46 -10.76 -1.31
C HIS A 45 5.86 -10.24 -1.62
N VAL A 46 6.45 -9.44 -0.74
CA VAL A 46 7.79 -8.88 -0.93
C VAL A 46 8.84 -9.97 -0.75
N PRO A 47 9.72 -10.22 -1.74
CA PRO A 47 10.77 -11.21 -1.60
C PRO A 47 11.79 -10.78 -0.54
N VAL A 48 12.14 -11.72 0.35
CA VAL A 48 13.06 -11.47 1.45
C VAL A 48 14.42 -12.07 1.15
N ASP A 49 15.44 -11.24 0.96
CA ASP A 49 16.85 -11.66 0.93
C ASP A 49 17.60 -11.11 2.16
N THR A 50 17.54 -9.79 2.38
CA THR A 50 18.20 -9.10 3.51
C THR A 50 17.21 -8.33 4.41
N SER A 51 15.93 -8.55 4.25
CA SER A 51 14.79 -7.79 4.81
C SER A 51 14.74 -6.30 4.43
N ARG A 52 15.81 -5.71 3.89
CA ARG A 52 15.88 -4.29 3.56
C ARG A 52 14.69 -3.78 2.74
N LEU A 53 14.23 -4.57 1.73
CA LEU A 53 13.10 -4.17 0.91
C LEU A 53 11.79 -4.24 1.70
N VAL A 54 11.58 -5.31 2.45
CA VAL A 54 10.38 -5.46 3.32
C VAL A 54 10.31 -4.33 4.33
N ASP A 55 11.41 -4.06 5.03
CA ASP A 55 11.48 -3.04 6.07
C ASP A 55 11.34 -1.61 5.53
N SER A 56 11.56 -1.42 4.22
CA SER A 56 11.44 -0.13 3.55
C SER A 56 10.03 0.19 3.03
N ILE A 57 9.14 -0.81 2.93
CA ILE A 57 7.76 -0.55 2.54
C ILE A 57 7.08 0.25 3.65
N THR A 58 6.60 1.44 3.32
CA THR A 58 6.03 2.37 4.30
C THR A 58 4.82 3.10 3.74
N ILE A 59 4.07 3.71 4.64
CA ILE A 59 2.91 4.54 4.32
C ILE A 59 3.34 6.01 4.36
N PHE A 60 3.17 6.71 3.25
CA PHE A 60 3.44 8.14 3.14
C PHE A 60 2.13 8.92 3.36
N GLY A 61 1.98 9.50 4.53
CA GLY A 61 0.75 10.21 4.95
C GLY A 61 0.68 11.68 4.53
N GLU A 62 1.70 12.19 3.85
CA GLU A 62 1.80 13.61 3.46
C GLU A 62 0.68 14.05 2.51
N GLY A 63 0.14 13.12 1.73
CA GLY A 63 -0.98 13.36 0.80
C GLY A 63 -2.36 13.38 1.46
N ILE A 64 -2.50 12.99 2.73
CA ILE A 64 -3.81 12.90 3.40
C ILE A 64 -4.60 14.23 3.38
N PRO A 65 -3.97 15.41 3.58
CA PRO A 65 -4.68 16.70 3.43
C PRO A 65 -5.19 16.95 1.99
N HIS A 66 -4.63 16.26 1.01
CA HIS A 66 -4.97 16.36 -0.42
C HIS A 66 -5.77 15.15 -0.92
N ASP A 67 -6.38 14.39 -0.01
CA ASP A 67 -7.30 13.28 -0.28
C ASP A 67 -6.66 12.03 -0.89
N PHE A 68 -5.37 11.83 -0.69
CA PHE A 68 -4.68 10.60 -1.07
C PHE A 68 -3.69 10.15 0.00
N VAL A 69 -3.32 8.88 -0.07
CA VAL A 69 -2.28 8.25 0.74
C VAL A 69 -1.50 7.30 -0.14
N GLU A 70 -0.19 7.27 0.04
CA GLU A 70 0.70 6.41 -0.74
C GLU A 70 1.28 5.31 0.13
N VAL A 71 1.44 4.13 -0.46
CA VAL A 71 2.18 3.01 0.13
C VAL A 71 3.26 2.61 -0.86
N GLY A 72 4.50 2.61 -0.43
CA GLY A 72 5.61 2.35 -1.32
C GLY A 72 6.94 2.24 -0.60
N THR A 73 8.02 2.33 -1.36
CA THR A 73 9.39 2.24 -0.86
C THR A 73 10.29 3.26 -1.55
N ASN A 74 11.31 3.73 -0.84
CA ASN A 74 12.37 4.57 -1.38
C ASN A 74 13.62 3.77 -1.82
N VAL A 75 13.54 2.45 -1.81
CA VAL A 75 14.66 1.58 -2.22
C VAL A 75 14.77 1.54 -3.74
N GLU A 76 15.88 1.99 -4.29
CA GLU A 76 16.11 2.16 -5.73
C GLU A 76 15.87 0.90 -6.57
N TYR A 77 16.20 -0.28 -6.04
CA TYR A 77 16.04 -1.54 -6.77
C TYR A 77 14.63 -2.13 -6.69
N ALA A 78 13.74 -1.55 -5.90
CA ALA A 78 12.38 -2.09 -5.68
C ALA A 78 11.59 -2.25 -6.98
N LEU A 79 11.70 -1.26 -7.89
CA LEU A 79 11.05 -1.31 -9.20
C LEU A 79 11.51 -2.53 -10.03
N TYR A 80 12.82 -2.78 -10.05
CA TYR A 80 13.38 -3.94 -10.76
C TYR A 80 12.94 -5.28 -10.15
N VAL A 81 12.72 -5.30 -8.84
CA VAL A 81 12.22 -6.48 -8.14
C VAL A 81 10.73 -6.65 -8.39
N ASN A 82 9.95 -5.55 -8.40
CA ASN A 82 8.52 -5.62 -8.66
C ASN A 82 8.22 -6.03 -10.10
N ASP A 83 8.75 -5.28 -11.08
CA ASP A 83 8.36 -5.38 -12.49
C ASP A 83 9.25 -6.35 -13.29
N GLY A 84 10.41 -6.69 -12.72
CA GLY A 84 11.45 -7.40 -13.44
C GLY A 84 12.36 -6.48 -14.26
N HIS A 85 13.38 -7.05 -14.86
CA HIS A 85 14.35 -6.29 -15.64
C HIS A 85 15.15 -7.15 -16.62
N VAL A 86 15.72 -6.51 -17.63
CA VAL A 86 16.71 -7.16 -18.50
C VAL A 86 18.06 -7.21 -17.78
N GLN A 87 18.56 -8.41 -17.55
CA GLN A 87 19.91 -8.64 -17.07
C GLN A 87 20.87 -8.69 -18.28
N HIS A 88 21.79 -7.74 -18.37
CA HIS A 88 22.80 -7.76 -19.41
C HIS A 88 23.97 -8.70 -19.08
N LYS A 89 24.59 -9.24 -20.12
CA LYS A 89 25.81 -10.06 -19.97
C LYS A 89 26.92 -9.25 -19.30
N ARG A 90 27.38 -9.72 -18.13
CA ARG A 90 28.47 -9.06 -17.38
C ARG A 90 29.17 -10.05 -16.46
N PHE A 91 30.43 -9.76 -16.17
CA PHE A 91 31.18 -10.48 -15.15
C PHE A 91 30.91 -9.86 -13.77
N LEU A 92 30.51 -10.71 -12.81
CA LEU A 92 30.35 -10.34 -11.41
C LEU A 92 31.51 -10.96 -10.63
N PRO A 93 32.43 -10.14 -10.08
CA PRO A 93 33.55 -10.62 -9.28
C PRO A 93 33.08 -11.19 -7.93
N ALA A 94 33.88 -12.08 -7.36
CA ALA A 94 33.54 -12.85 -6.17
C ALA A 94 33.26 -12.01 -4.92
N ASP A 95 33.92 -10.87 -4.78
CA ASP A 95 33.73 -9.89 -3.69
C ASP A 95 32.31 -9.33 -3.65
N LYS A 96 31.72 -9.10 -4.82
CA LYS A 96 30.31 -8.62 -4.97
C LYS A 96 29.24 -9.70 -4.79
N LEU A 97 29.66 -10.97 -4.73
CA LEU A 97 28.78 -12.13 -4.57
C LEU A 97 28.72 -12.62 -3.12
N SER A 98 29.38 -11.94 -2.21
CA SER A 98 29.40 -12.29 -0.80
C SER A 98 28.37 -11.45 -0.02
N VAL A 99 27.48 -12.12 0.72
CA VAL A 99 26.55 -11.48 1.65
C VAL A 99 26.95 -11.91 3.07
N GLY A 100 27.25 -10.95 3.95
CA GLY A 100 27.66 -11.24 5.31
C GLY A 100 28.95 -12.09 5.43
N GLY A 101 29.88 -11.90 4.49
CA GLY A 101 31.15 -12.65 4.46
C GLY A 101 31.04 -14.11 3.95
N LYS A 102 29.86 -14.53 3.52
CA LYS A 102 29.65 -15.87 2.93
C LYS A 102 29.40 -15.75 1.43
N ALA A 103 30.13 -16.51 0.63
CA ALA A 103 29.93 -16.60 -0.82
C ALA A 103 28.62 -17.33 -1.13
N LYS A 104 27.53 -16.61 -1.32
CA LYS A 104 26.18 -17.16 -1.51
C LYS A 104 25.99 -17.83 -2.88
N TYR A 105 26.72 -17.37 -3.90
CA TYR A 105 26.50 -17.75 -5.30
C TYR A 105 27.72 -18.42 -5.97
N LEU A 106 28.79 -18.65 -5.24
CA LEU A 106 30.00 -19.29 -5.76
C LEU A 106 29.96 -20.78 -5.48
N LYS A 107 30.19 -21.59 -6.51
CA LYS A 107 30.29 -23.07 -6.38
C LYS A 107 31.57 -23.48 -5.64
N ASN A 108 32.66 -22.73 -5.79
CA ASN A 108 33.95 -22.95 -5.14
C ASN A 108 34.54 -21.65 -4.61
N ARG A 109 35.22 -21.69 -3.45
CA ARG A 109 35.89 -20.54 -2.84
C ARG A 109 37.03 -19.93 -3.69
N SER A 110 37.63 -20.74 -4.60
CA SER A 110 38.66 -20.27 -5.53
C SER A 110 38.12 -19.60 -6.79
N GLN A 111 36.81 -19.57 -6.98
CA GLN A 111 36.19 -18.97 -8.14
C GLN A 111 36.28 -17.42 -8.08
N LYS A 112 36.89 -16.82 -9.10
CA LYS A 112 37.09 -15.36 -9.17
C LYS A 112 35.79 -14.55 -9.36
N GLY A 113 34.71 -15.20 -9.78
CA GLY A 113 33.43 -14.58 -10.03
C GLY A 113 32.53 -15.45 -10.92
N ILE A 114 31.42 -14.90 -11.36
CA ILE A 114 30.49 -15.56 -12.29
C ILE A 114 30.23 -14.67 -13.51
N MET A 115 30.00 -15.29 -14.66
CA MET A 115 29.54 -14.60 -15.85
C MET A 115 28.02 -14.66 -15.90
N LEU A 116 27.35 -13.53 -15.73
CA LEU A 116 25.92 -13.42 -15.96
C LEU A 116 25.63 -13.45 -17.46
N LYS A 117 24.64 -14.24 -17.85
CA LYS A 117 24.12 -14.26 -19.23
C LYS A 117 23.07 -13.18 -19.40
N GLU A 118 22.88 -12.73 -20.61
CA GLU A 118 21.76 -11.89 -20.96
C GLU A 118 20.46 -12.69 -20.81
N SER A 119 19.52 -12.16 -20.04
CA SER A 119 18.22 -12.81 -19.78
C SER A 119 17.25 -11.78 -19.20
N TYR A 120 15.97 -12.04 -19.35
CA TYR A 120 14.95 -11.32 -18.60
C TYR A 120 14.75 -11.96 -17.22
N VAL A 121 14.81 -11.15 -16.17
CA VAL A 121 14.49 -11.58 -14.81
C VAL A 121 13.05 -11.15 -14.53
N ASN A 122 12.18 -12.13 -14.29
CA ASN A 122 10.78 -11.87 -14.01
C ASN A 122 10.60 -11.10 -12.71
N GLY A 123 9.64 -10.18 -12.69
CA GLY A 123 9.23 -9.47 -11.49
C GLY A 123 8.44 -10.34 -10.53
N TYR A 124 8.37 -9.89 -9.29
CA TYR A 124 7.57 -10.52 -8.25
C TYR A 124 6.13 -9.99 -8.22
N PHE A 125 5.90 -8.78 -8.76
CA PHE A 125 4.61 -8.10 -8.79
C PHE A 125 3.96 -8.00 -7.40
N PHE A 126 4.78 -7.70 -6.38
CA PHE A 126 4.34 -7.71 -4.99
C PHE A 126 3.33 -6.60 -4.68
N MET A 127 3.45 -5.43 -5.35
CA MET A 127 2.50 -4.34 -5.18
C MET A 127 1.13 -4.72 -5.76
N GLU A 128 1.10 -5.29 -6.96
CA GLU A 128 -0.13 -5.71 -7.63
C GLU A 128 -0.82 -6.86 -6.91
N LYS A 129 -0.05 -7.85 -6.45
CA LYS A 129 -0.58 -8.97 -5.66
C LYS A 129 -1.16 -8.48 -4.34
N GLY A 130 -0.44 -7.61 -3.63
CA GLY A 130 -0.93 -6.99 -2.41
C GLY A 130 -2.23 -6.21 -2.64
N MET A 131 -2.37 -5.50 -3.77
CA MET A 131 -3.62 -4.82 -4.12
C MET A 131 -4.76 -5.79 -4.41
N GLN A 132 -4.49 -6.90 -5.09
CA GLN A 132 -5.51 -7.94 -5.33
C GLN A 132 -6.05 -8.51 -4.01
N ASP A 133 -5.15 -8.79 -3.06
CA ASP A 133 -5.53 -9.34 -1.74
C ASP A 133 -6.18 -8.29 -0.83
N ALA A 134 -5.77 -7.03 -0.93
CA ALA A 134 -6.37 -5.91 -0.20
C ALA A 134 -7.79 -5.56 -0.66
N LYS A 135 -8.08 -5.68 -1.95
CA LYS A 135 -9.31 -5.20 -2.59
C LYS A 135 -10.60 -5.64 -1.88
N PRO A 136 -10.81 -6.92 -1.50
CA PRO A 136 -12.04 -7.33 -0.79
C PRO A 136 -12.19 -6.68 0.58
N ARG A 137 -11.07 -6.42 1.27
CA ARG A 137 -11.06 -5.76 2.59
C ARG A 137 -11.32 -4.26 2.45
N LEU A 138 -10.74 -3.63 1.43
CA LEU A 138 -10.97 -2.22 1.11
C LEU A 138 -12.44 -1.97 0.76
N ASN A 139 -13.05 -2.82 -0.06
CA ASN A 139 -14.46 -2.70 -0.41
C ASN A 139 -15.35 -2.76 0.84
N ARG A 140 -15.14 -3.75 1.71
CA ARG A 140 -15.90 -3.87 2.97
C ARG A 140 -15.70 -2.66 3.89
N LEU A 141 -14.49 -2.12 3.96
CA LEU A 141 -14.21 -0.91 4.74
C LEU A 141 -15.01 0.27 4.20
N VAL A 142 -15.00 0.50 2.89
CA VAL A 142 -15.74 1.60 2.25
C VAL A 142 -17.25 1.42 2.44
N GLU A 143 -17.78 0.21 2.22
CA GLU A 143 -19.21 -0.08 2.43
C GLU A 143 -19.63 0.21 3.87
N SER A 144 -18.87 -0.26 4.87
CA SER A 144 -19.15 0.00 6.27
C SER A 144 -19.07 1.49 6.62
N PHE A 145 -18.13 2.20 6.03
CA PHE A 145 -17.97 3.64 6.21
C PHE A 145 -19.17 4.41 5.63
N LEU A 146 -19.63 4.06 4.44
CA LEU A 146 -20.81 4.69 3.82
C LEU A 146 -22.08 4.41 4.62
N GLN A 147 -22.26 3.19 5.14
CA GLN A 147 -23.38 2.85 6.02
C GLN A 147 -23.34 3.66 7.33
N GLN A 148 -22.15 3.84 7.90
CA GLN A 148 -22.00 4.67 9.10
C GLN A 148 -22.40 6.12 8.81
N ILE A 149 -21.95 6.70 7.70
CA ILE A 149 -22.33 8.05 7.27
C ILE A 149 -23.85 8.18 7.13
N GLY A 150 -24.49 7.21 6.45
CA GLY A 150 -25.95 7.22 6.29
C GLY A 150 -26.67 7.31 7.64
N ARG A 151 -26.31 6.45 8.60
CA ARG A 151 -26.90 6.45 9.95
C ARG A 151 -26.69 7.77 10.69
N GLU A 152 -25.49 8.36 10.59
CA GLU A 152 -25.19 9.63 11.26
C GLU A 152 -26.02 10.78 10.72
N ILE A 153 -26.24 10.83 9.40
CA ILE A 153 -27.07 11.87 8.75
C ILE A 153 -28.57 11.65 9.11
N GLU A 154 -29.01 10.40 9.18
CA GLU A 154 -30.39 10.05 9.55
C GLU A 154 -30.69 10.24 11.06
N GLY A 155 -29.69 10.62 11.86
CA GLY A 155 -29.88 10.87 13.29
C GLY A 155 -29.80 9.62 14.17
N GLY A 156 -29.34 8.49 13.63
CA GLY A 156 -29.04 7.28 14.38
C GLY A 156 -27.74 7.44 15.18
N SER A 157 -27.84 7.71 16.49
CA SER A 157 -26.71 7.58 17.40
C SER A 157 -26.14 6.17 17.37
N LEU A 158 -24.80 6.06 17.29
CA LEU A 158 -24.07 4.83 17.64
C LEU A 158 -24.11 4.62 19.15
#